data_19fc760a61d13a5abcbde64c005d5135
#
_entry.id   19fc760a61d13a5abcbde64c005d5135
#
_cell.length_a   1.000
_cell.length_b   1.000
_cell.length_c   1.000
_cell.angle_alpha   90.00
_cell.angle_beta   90.00
_cell.angle_gamma   90.00
#
_symmetry.space_group_name_H-M   'P 1'
#
loop_
_entity.id
_entity.type
_entity.pdbx_description
1 polymer ?
#
loop_
_entity_poly.entity_id
_entity_poly.type
_entity_poly.pdbx_seq_one_letter_code
_entity_poly.pdbx_strand_id
1 'polypeptide(L)'
;MSGSVFDSAGCHGRPGGVAGGGIDPGDYIAVHGPRAGDRIRLGDSGLIIRVESDSQAPGDEFLAGFGKTARDGLHLKAAAVRDTCDVVISNVLVIDAVLGIRKTSIGLIDGRIASIGRAGNPDTLHGVDVVVGTGTTIVSGEGLIATAGAIDTHVHLLSPRIMEASLASGVTTIIGQEFGPVWGVGVNSPWALRHAFNAFDAWPVNIGFLGRGSSSDPAPLIEALAEGGACGFKVHEDMGAHTRALDTALRVAEEYDVQVALHTDGLNECLSVEDTLRVLEGRTIHAFHIEGCGGGHVPNVLKMAGVENVIGSSTNPTLPFGRDALGEHFGMIVSAHDLKVDLPGDAAMARDRIRAGTMGAEDVLHDLGVIGITSSDAQGMGRAGETVRRTFAMAGKMKAELGPLDGGYGTAESGDDNERVLRYIAKLTINPAIAHGLAHEVGSLEIGKLADIVLWRPDHFGAKPQLILKAGFPAYGVTGDPNASTDRCEPLVLGPQFGAHGTTPADISVAFVAQAAVDNGDLMPTRRRRVAVRGTRGIGPRNMVRNGRVGQVDVQATTGLVSLDGEPLRSEPADSVSLNRLYFL
;
A
#
# COMPACT_ATOMS: atom_id res chain seq x y z
N MET A 1 -27.73 6.05 12.99
CA MET A 1 -27.61 7.48 13.35
C MET A 1 -26.48 8.03 12.48
N SER A 2 -26.83 8.80 11.44
CA SER A 2 -25.85 9.39 10.50
C SER A 2 -25.23 10.62 11.15
N GLY A 3 -24.12 10.46 11.87
CA GLY A 3 -23.27 11.59 12.20
C GLY A 3 -22.54 12.02 10.93
N SER A 4 -22.52 13.31 10.61
CA SER A 4 -21.83 13.84 9.44
C SER A 4 -20.34 13.46 9.50
N VAL A 5 -19.83 12.95 8.39
CA VAL A 5 -18.41 12.54 8.21
C VAL A 5 -17.48 13.78 8.27
N PHE A 6 -18.04 14.96 8.11
CA PHE A 6 -17.34 16.24 8.14
C PHE A 6 -17.71 17.02 9.41
N ASP A 7 -16.71 17.35 10.21
CA ASP A 7 -16.85 18.21 11.37
C ASP A 7 -16.17 19.55 11.04
N SER A 8 -16.98 20.60 10.83
CA SER A 8 -16.43 21.95 10.61
C SER A 8 -15.83 22.46 11.93
N ALA A 9 -14.58 22.85 11.91
CA ALA A 9 -13.89 23.40 13.08
C ALA A 9 -14.70 24.56 13.67
N GLY A 10 -15.24 24.33 14.87
CA GLY A 10 -16.06 25.16 15.72
C GLY A 10 -16.19 26.62 15.37
N CYS A 11 -17.10 26.98 14.48
CA CYS A 11 -17.67 28.31 14.40
C CYS A 11 -18.83 28.39 15.39
N HIS A 12 -18.52 28.65 16.66
CA HIS A 12 -19.54 29.16 17.59
C HIS A 12 -19.98 30.53 17.11
N GLY A 13 -21.20 30.61 16.57
CA GLY A 13 -21.82 31.82 16.09
C GLY A 13 -21.84 32.90 17.16
N ARG A 14 -21.36 34.09 16.86
CA ARG A 14 -21.75 35.32 17.57
C ARG A 14 -23.18 35.66 17.16
N PRO A 15 -24.10 35.88 18.11
CA PRO A 15 -25.43 36.38 17.78
C PRO A 15 -25.33 37.86 17.36
N GLY A 16 -25.85 38.17 16.20
CA GLY A 16 -26.10 39.55 15.78
C GLY A 16 -25.06 40.16 14.86
N GLY A 17 -25.08 39.81 13.58
CA GLY A 17 -24.40 40.49 12.49
C GLY A 17 -25.22 40.37 11.23
N VAL A 18 -25.36 41.47 10.51
CA VAL A 18 -26.05 41.70 9.26
C VAL A 18 -26.06 40.48 8.35
N ALA A 19 -27.19 40.12 7.78
CA ALA A 19 -27.35 39.11 6.75
C ALA A 19 -26.55 39.49 5.49
N GLY A 20 -25.26 39.27 5.49
CA GLY A 20 -24.45 39.09 4.30
C GLY A 20 -24.69 37.67 3.83
N GLY A 21 -25.06 37.46 2.56
CA GLY A 21 -25.35 36.14 1.98
C GLY A 21 -24.13 35.26 1.92
N GLY A 22 -23.67 34.73 3.06
CA GLY A 22 -22.65 33.69 3.17
C GLY A 22 -23.29 32.32 2.99
N ILE A 23 -22.59 31.41 2.32
CA ILE A 23 -22.95 29.99 2.22
C ILE A 23 -22.65 29.33 3.58
N ASP A 24 -23.57 28.49 4.07
CA ASP A 24 -23.32 27.67 5.26
C ASP A 24 -22.07 26.82 5.05
N PRO A 25 -21.18 26.68 6.06
CA PRO A 25 -19.97 25.88 5.92
C PRO A 25 -20.23 24.43 5.52
N GLY A 26 -21.31 23.82 5.99
CA GLY A 26 -21.70 22.46 5.60
C GLY A 26 -22.12 22.37 4.13
N ASP A 27 -22.91 23.36 3.67
CA ASP A 27 -23.32 23.45 2.26
C ASP A 27 -22.09 23.70 1.35
N TYR A 28 -21.15 24.52 1.80
CA TYR A 28 -19.90 24.75 1.06
C TYR A 28 -19.09 23.45 0.93
N ILE A 29 -18.87 22.72 2.02
CA ILE A 29 -18.15 21.45 2.02
C ILE A 29 -18.82 20.42 1.11
N ALA A 30 -20.14 20.36 1.11
CA ALA A 30 -20.91 19.43 0.28
C ALA A 30 -20.73 19.69 -1.24
N VAL A 31 -20.48 20.94 -1.63
CA VAL A 31 -20.32 21.34 -3.04
C VAL A 31 -18.86 21.38 -3.47
N HIS A 32 -17.97 21.86 -2.59
CA HIS A 32 -16.57 22.19 -2.93
C HIS A 32 -15.55 21.27 -2.26
N GLY A 33 -15.99 20.39 -1.36
CA GLY A 33 -15.10 19.62 -0.49
C GLY A 33 -14.55 20.43 0.69
N PRO A 34 -13.80 19.78 1.60
CA PRO A 34 -13.25 20.41 2.79
C PRO A 34 -12.20 21.47 2.45
N ARG A 35 -11.94 22.39 3.39
CA ARG A 35 -10.92 23.44 3.28
C ARG A 35 -9.79 23.23 4.28
N ALA A 36 -8.71 23.98 4.14
CA ALA A 36 -7.64 24.01 5.13
C ALA A 36 -8.20 24.30 6.54
N GLY A 37 -7.84 23.48 7.52
CA GLY A 37 -8.32 23.53 8.90
C GLY A 37 -9.51 22.62 9.20
N ASP A 38 -10.27 22.19 8.21
CA ASP A 38 -11.40 21.27 8.42
C ASP A 38 -10.91 19.88 8.85
N ARG A 39 -11.74 19.21 9.66
CA ARG A 39 -11.46 17.89 10.24
C ARG A 39 -12.35 16.83 9.60
N ILE A 40 -11.74 15.70 9.24
CA ILE A 40 -12.41 14.62 8.53
C ILE A 40 -12.17 13.30 9.25
N ARG A 41 -13.25 12.58 9.51
CA ARG A 41 -13.19 11.22 10.06
C ARG A 41 -12.95 10.21 8.94
N LEU A 42 -12.07 9.24 9.20
CA LEU A 42 -11.75 8.16 8.28
C LEU A 42 -12.51 6.88 8.66
N GLY A 43 -13.62 6.63 7.99
CA GLY A 43 -14.50 5.49 8.28
C GLY A 43 -14.95 5.44 9.73
N ASP A 44 -15.01 4.23 10.29
CA ASP A 44 -15.26 3.96 11.71
C ASP A 44 -13.98 3.67 12.51
N SER A 45 -12.80 3.94 11.93
CA SER A 45 -11.50 3.68 12.55
C SER A 45 -11.19 4.53 13.79
N GLY A 46 -11.98 5.57 14.05
CA GLY A 46 -11.71 6.56 15.10
C GLY A 46 -10.64 7.60 14.73
N LEU A 47 -9.98 7.45 13.59
CA LEU A 47 -8.98 8.41 13.10
C LEU A 47 -9.65 9.66 12.56
N ILE A 48 -9.07 10.82 12.90
CA ILE A 48 -9.52 12.14 12.46
C ILE A 48 -8.32 12.88 11.91
N ILE A 49 -8.40 13.31 10.66
CA ILE A 49 -7.36 14.14 10.02
C ILE A 49 -7.81 15.58 9.93
N ARG A 50 -6.84 16.50 9.88
CA ARG A 50 -7.02 17.91 9.56
C ARG A 50 -6.41 18.21 8.20
N VAL A 51 -7.14 18.96 7.36
CA VAL A 51 -6.62 19.46 6.07
C VAL A 51 -5.56 20.52 6.35
N GLU A 52 -4.32 20.27 5.90
CA GLU A 52 -3.16 21.12 6.18
C GLU A 52 -3.12 22.36 5.28
N SER A 53 -3.54 22.21 4.02
CA SER A 53 -3.55 23.30 3.03
C SER A 53 -4.62 23.09 1.97
N ASP A 54 -5.01 24.18 1.31
CA ASP A 54 -5.93 24.21 0.18
C ASP A 54 -5.32 25.05 -0.94
N SER A 55 -5.20 24.49 -2.13
CA SER A 55 -4.67 25.20 -3.30
C SER A 55 -5.74 26.02 -4.03
N GLN A 56 -7.00 25.89 -3.65
CA GLN A 56 -8.09 26.63 -4.26
C GLN A 56 -8.29 28.00 -3.59
N ALA A 57 -8.80 28.96 -4.37
CA ALA A 57 -9.25 30.24 -3.85
C ALA A 57 -10.77 30.18 -3.67
N PRO A 58 -11.33 30.43 -2.46
CA PRO A 58 -12.76 30.41 -2.23
C PRO A 58 -13.52 31.36 -3.16
N GLY A 59 -14.52 30.82 -3.86
CA GLY A 59 -15.34 31.56 -4.83
C GLY A 59 -14.85 31.45 -6.29
N ASP A 60 -13.64 30.96 -6.51
CA ASP A 60 -13.00 30.81 -7.82
C ASP A 60 -12.65 29.33 -8.13
N GLU A 61 -13.31 28.40 -7.48
CA GLU A 61 -13.04 26.99 -7.68
C GLU A 61 -13.46 26.52 -9.07
N PHE A 62 -12.62 25.68 -9.65
CA PHE A 62 -12.98 24.91 -10.84
C PHE A 62 -14.01 23.83 -10.46
N LEU A 63 -15.20 23.88 -11.03
CA LEU A 63 -16.26 22.90 -10.78
C LEU A 63 -16.87 22.42 -12.09
N ALA A 64 -16.94 21.09 -12.28
CA ALA A 64 -17.65 20.47 -13.39
C ALA A 64 -19.11 20.17 -13.04
N GLY A 65 -20.01 20.26 -14.02
CA GLY A 65 -21.42 19.93 -13.90
C GLY A 65 -22.38 21.02 -14.32
N PHE A 66 -23.67 20.76 -14.20
CA PHE A 66 -24.73 21.69 -14.59
C PHE A 66 -24.69 22.97 -13.76
N GLY A 67 -24.65 24.11 -14.46
CA GLY A 67 -24.60 25.42 -13.80
C GLY A 67 -23.28 25.75 -13.11
N LYS A 68 -22.24 24.96 -13.32
CA LYS A 68 -20.91 25.13 -12.72
C LYS A 68 -19.96 25.90 -13.62
N THR A 69 -18.71 26.07 -13.18
CA THR A 69 -17.73 26.98 -13.80
C THR A 69 -16.96 26.37 -14.98
N ALA A 70 -16.92 25.04 -15.11
CA ALA A 70 -16.26 24.35 -16.23
C ALA A 70 -17.02 24.58 -17.55
N ARG A 71 -16.67 25.67 -18.24
CA ARG A 71 -17.23 26.09 -19.55
C ARG A 71 -16.12 26.56 -20.45
N ASP A 72 -16.27 26.31 -21.76
CA ASP A 72 -15.34 26.77 -22.77
C ASP A 72 -15.13 28.29 -22.70
N GLY A 73 -13.85 28.70 -22.73
CA GLY A 73 -13.45 30.11 -22.60
C GLY A 73 -13.63 30.72 -21.20
N LEU A 74 -14.18 30.00 -20.24
CA LEU A 74 -14.27 30.44 -18.85
C LEU A 74 -13.20 29.68 -18.02
N HIS A 75 -13.53 28.57 -17.37
CA HIS A 75 -12.57 27.77 -16.64
C HIS A 75 -11.96 26.63 -17.48
N LEU A 76 -12.46 26.40 -18.70
CA LEU A 76 -11.83 25.54 -19.70
C LEU A 76 -11.08 26.40 -20.71
N LYS A 77 -9.81 26.11 -20.93
CA LYS A 77 -8.99 26.79 -21.92
C LYS A 77 -9.36 26.32 -23.33
N ALA A 78 -9.62 27.26 -24.21
CA ALA A 78 -9.80 27.01 -25.64
C ALA A 78 -8.42 26.83 -26.28
N ALA A 79 -7.86 25.64 -26.21
CA ALA A 79 -6.53 25.30 -26.70
C ALA A 79 -6.50 23.89 -27.32
N ALA A 80 -5.41 23.58 -28.03
CA ALA A 80 -5.18 22.22 -28.50
C ALA A 80 -5.06 21.25 -27.31
N VAL A 81 -5.54 20.01 -27.48
CA VAL A 81 -5.53 19.00 -26.41
C VAL A 81 -4.13 18.81 -25.82
N ARG A 82 -3.09 18.78 -26.65
CA ARG A 82 -1.69 18.64 -26.22
C ARG A 82 -1.17 19.74 -25.28
N ASP A 83 -1.87 20.87 -25.20
CA ASP A 83 -1.49 22.02 -24.37
C ASP A 83 -2.25 22.05 -23.03
N THR A 84 -3.01 21.01 -22.73
CA THR A 84 -3.85 20.85 -21.54
C THR A 84 -3.70 19.44 -20.97
N CYS A 85 -4.19 19.21 -19.74
CA CYS A 85 -4.20 17.86 -19.16
C CYS A 85 -5.16 16.93 -19.90
N ASP A 86 -4.81 15.65 -20.02
CA ASP A 86 -5.70 14.59 -20.52
C ASP A 86 -6.83 14.30 -19.53
N VAL A 87 -6.47 14.21 -18.25
CA VAL A 87 -7.38 13.97 -17.13
C VAL A 87 -7.08 14.94 -16.01
N VAL A 88 -8.11 15.44 -15.34
CA VAL A 88 -7.98 16.24 -14.13
C VAL A 88 -8.90 15.66 -13.05
N ILE A 89 -8.33 15.39 -11.87
CA ILE A 89 -9.09 15.10 -10.66
C ILE A 89 -9.22 16.43 -9.92
N SER A 90 -10.44 17.01 -9.90
CA SER A 90 -10.67 18.35 -9.34
C SER A 90 -10.93 18.32 -7.84
N ASN A 91 -10.40 19.29 -7.11
CA ASN A 91 -10.73 19.61 -5.70
C ASN A 91 -10.73 18.40 -4.75
N VAL A 92 -9.80 17.48 -4.94
CA VAL A 92 -9.69 16.24 -4.15
C VAL A 92 -8.84 16.46 -2.90
N LEU A 93 -9.16 15.76 -1.82
CA LEU A 93 -8.32 15.71 -0.64
C LEU A 93 -7.23 14.66 -0.81
N VAL A 94 -6.00 15.07 -1.03
CA VAL A 94 -4.83 14.18 -1.09
C VAL A 94 -4.41 13.79 0.32
N ILE A 95 -4.21 12.47 0.54
CA ILE A 95 -3.48 11.92 1.69
C ILE A 95 -2.28 11.15 1.13
N ASP A 96 -1.10 11.71 1.27
CA ASP A 96 0.13 11.14 0.74
C ASP A 96 1.28 11.31 1.73
N ALA A 97 2.07 10.24 1.95
CA ALA A 97 3.13 10.23 2.96
C ALA A 97 4.24 11.27 2.70
N VAL A 98 4.44 11.64 1.42
CA VAL A 98 5.45 12.61 0.99
C VAL A 98 4.84 14.02 0.91
N LEU A 99 3.65 14.14 0.32
CA LEU A 99 3.00 15.42 0.05
C LEU A 99 2.19 15.97 1.23
N GLY A 100 1.83 15.15 2.22
CA GLY A 100 0.99 15.53 3.34
C GLY A 100 -0.51 15.41 3.04
N ILE A 101 -1.33 16.14 3.82
CA ILE A 101 -2.80 16.12 3.73
C ILE A 101 -3.28 17.47 3.20
N ARG A 102 -3.63 17.52 1.92
CA ARG A 102 -3.98 18.76 1.24
C ARG A 102 -5.15 18.64 0.29
N LYS A 103 -5.99 19.67 0.23
CA LYS A 103 -6.98 19.81 -0.85
C LYS A 103 -6.30 20.44 -2.07
N THR A 104 -6.44 19.78 -3.22
CA THR A 104 -5.79 20.21 -4.45
C THR A 104 -6.49 19.60 -5.67
N SER A 105 -6.07 19.98 -6.87
CA SER A 105 -6.39 19.24 -8.09
C SER A 105 -5.14 18.55 -8.64
N ILE A 106 -5.34 17.42 -9.31
CA ILE A 106 -4.26 16.61 -9.90
C ILE A 106 -4.48 16.57 -11.41
N GLY A 107 -3.50 17.07 -12.18
CA GLY A 107 -3.49 17.02 -13.64
C GLY A 107 -2.62 15.88 -14.16
N LEU A 108 -3.15 15.12 -15.11
CA LEU A 108 -2.52 13.94 -15.68
C LEU A 108 -2.28 14.14 -17.19
N ILE A 109 -1.11 13.72 -17.65
CA ILE A 109 -0.72 13.69 -19.07
C ILE A 109 0.00 12.37 -19.35
N ASP A 110 -0.38 11.68 -20.42
CA ASP A 110 0.24 10.41 -20.85
C ASP A 110 0.36 9.38 -19.70
N GLY A 111 -0.68 9.29 -18.86
CA GLY A 111 -0.74 8.35 -17.76
C GLY A 111 0.12 8.68 -16.55
N ARG A 112 0.70 9.88 -16.50
CA ARG A 112 1.55 10.36 -15.40
C ARG A 112 0.96 11.59 -14.73
N ILE A 113 1.31 11.77 -13.45
CA ILE A 113 1.00 12.99 -12.71
C ILE A 113 1.88 14.11 -13.30
N ALA A 114 1.25 15.07 -13.99
CA ALA A 114 1.94 16.17 -14.65
C ALA A 114 1.98 17.44 -13.80
N SER A 115 0.92 17.69 -13.03
CA SER A 115 0.80 18.89 -12.20
C SER A 115 -0.12 18.66 -11.01
N ILE A 116 0.11 19.41 -9.92
CA ILE A 116 -0.71 19.41 -8.70
C ILE A 116 -0.86 20.86 -8.27
N GLY A 117 -2.10 21.29 -8.01
CA GLY A 117 -2.37 22.66 -7.59
C GLY A 117 -3.77 23.12 -7.97
N ARG A 118 -3.90 24.38 -8.28
CA ARG A 118 -5.14 24.99 -8.70
C ARG A 118 -5.47 24.64 -10.15
N ALA A 119 -6.66 24.08 -10.37
CA ALA A 119 -7.15 23.75 -11.71
C ALA A 119 -7.91 24.93 -12.36
N GLY A 120 -7.79 25.04 -13.68
CA GLY A 120 -8.58 25.98 -14.44
C GLY A 120 -7.94 26.44 -15.75
N ASN A 121 -8.39 27.61 -16.20
CA ASN A 121 -7.90 28.27 -17.39
C ASN A 121 -6.98 29.45 -17.01
N PRO A 122 -5.69 29.41 -17.31
CA PRO A 122 -4.76 30.50 -16.97
C PRO A 122 -5.05 31.83 -17.68
N ASP A 123 -5.87 31.82 -18.73
CA ASP A 123 -6.26 33.03 -19.43
C ASP A 123 -7.33 33.83 -18.65
N THR A 124 -8.03 33.21 -17.74
CA THR A 124 -9.12 33.83 -16.94
C THR A 124 -8.87 33.79 -15.44
N LEU A 125 -7.98 32.91 -14.95
CA LEU A 125 -7.69 32.70 -13.53
C LEU A 125 -6.20 32.87 -13.24
N HIS A 126 -5.87 33.49 -12.12
CA HIS A 126 -4.49 33.58 -11.66
C HIS A 126 -4.07 32.33 -10.86
N GLY A 127 -2.77 31.99 -10.94
CA GLY A 127 -2.18 30.89 -10.13
C GLY A 127 -2.69 29.50 -10.52
N VAL A 128 -3.01 29.30 -11.79
CA VAL A 128 -3.39 27.98 -12.31
C VAL A 128 -2.14 27.14 -12.53
N ASP A 129 -2.07 25.99 -11.85
CA ASP A 129 -1.03 24.98 -11.98
C ASP A 129 -1.46 23.84 -12.89
N VAL A 130 -2.77 23.52 -12.88
CA VAL A 130 -3.39 22.40 -13.58
C VAL A 130 -4.27 22.97 -14.71
N VAL A 131 -3.75 22.98 -15.94
CA VAL A 131 -4.44 23.56 -17.07
C VAL A 131 -5.52 22.61 -17.59
N VAL A 132 -6.77 23.05 -17.53
CA VAL A 132 -7.94 22.30 -17.98
C VAL A 132 -8.40 22.83 -19.33
N GLY A 133 -8.56 21.97 -20.31
CA GLY A 133 -9.03 22.32 -21.65
C GLY A 133 -10.35 21.68 -22.01
N THR A 134 -10.85 22.01 -23.21
CA THR A 134 -12.10 21.44 -23.75
C THR A 134 -11.99 19.94 -24.04
N GLY A 135 -10.77 19.41 -24.20
CA GLY A 135 -10.50 17.98 -24.40
C GLY A 135 -10.19 17.21 -23.12
N THR A 136 -10.13 17.87 -21.96
CA THR A 136 -9.78 17.24 -20.69
C THR A 136 -10.93 16.40 -20.13
N THR A 137 -10.68 15.17 -19.75
CA THR A 137 -11.59 14.36 -18.93
C THR A 137 -11.54 14.84 -17.49
N ILE A 138 -12.70 15.18 -16.91
CA ILE A 138 -12.77 15.70 -15.55
C ILE A 138 -13.36 14.65 -14.63
N VAL A 139 -12.61 14.28 -13.59
CA VAL A 139 -13.07 13.45 -12.48
C VAL A 139 -13.32 14.37 -11.29
N SER A 140 -14.57 14.47 -10.87
CA SER A 140 -14.97 15.25 -9.68
C SER A 140 -14.41 14.60 -8.42
N GLY A 141 -13.50 15.31 -7.75
CA GLY A 141 -12.85 14.89 -6.51
C GLY A 141 -13.45 15.50 -5.26
N GLU A 142 -14.46 16.40 -5.40
CA GLU A 142 -15.12 17.07 -4.30
C GLU A 142 -15.69 16.05 -3.32
N GLY A 143 -15.27 16.12 -2.06
CA GLY A 143 -15.69 15.17 -1.02
C GLY A 143 -15.03 13.79 -1.10
N LEU A 144 -14.09 13.57 -2.01
CA LEU A 144 -13.29 12.35 -2.10
C LEU A 144 -11.87 12.55 -1.56
N ILE A 145 -11.28 11.45 -1.12
CA ILE A 145 -9.87 11.34 -0.72
C ILE A 145 -9.11 10.62 -1.83
N ALA A 146 -7.97 11.17 -2.25
CA ALA A 146 -7.04 10.53 -3.17
C ALA A 146 -5.80 10.03 -2.42
N THR A 147 -5.43 8.78 -2.67
CA THR A 147 -4.15 8.19 -2.24
C THR A 147 -3.43 7.61 -3.44
N ALA A 148 -2.11 7.45 -3.34
CA ALA A 148 -1.40 6.56 -4.23
C ALA A 148 -1.96 5.13 -4.08
N GLY A 149 -1.97 4.37 -5.16
CA GLY A 149 -2.35 2.96 -5.10
C GLY A 149 -1.42 2.17 -4.18
N ALA A 150 -1.98 1.28 -3.37
CA ALA A 150 -1.20 0.46 -2.47
C ALA A 150 -0.32 -0.55 -3.24
N ILE A 151 0.79 -0.91 -2.63
CA ILE A 151 1.78 -1.86 -3.14
C ILE A 151 1.84 -3.04 -2.17
N ASP A 152 1.53 -4.23 -2.66
CA ASP A 152 1.65 -5.46 -1.90
C ASP A 152 2.90 -6.22 -2.36
N THR A 153 3.85 -6.37 -1.45
CA THR A 153 5.17 -6.96 -1.75
C THR A 153 5.32 -8.40 -1.28
N HIS A 154 4.25 -8.97 -0.73
CA HIS A 154 4.26 -10.36 -0.26
C HIS A 154 2.97 -11.06 -0.69
N VAL A 155 3.00 -11.65 -1.87
CA VAL A 155 1.87 -12.36 -2.47
C VAL A 155 2.34 -13.66 -3.11
N HIS A 156 1.75 -14.78 -2.71
CA HIS A 156 1.89 -16.05 -3.40
C HIS A 156 0.90 -16.11 -4.55
N LEU A 157 1.41 -16.17 -5.78
CA LEU A 157 0.59 -16.06 -6.98
C LEU A 157 0.09 -17.44 -7.45
N LEU A 158 -0.63 -18.15 -6.59
CA LEU A 158 -1.18 -19.49 -6.94
C LEU A 158 -2.26 -19.41 -8.01
N SER A 159 -2.97 -18.28 -8.07
CA SER A 159 -4.00 -18.00 -9.08
C SER A 159 -4.03 -16.52 -9.45
N PRO A 160 -4.15 -16.19 -10.76
CA PRO A 160 -4.28 -14.79 -11.18
C PRO A 160 -5.58 -14.13 -10.72
N ARG A 161 -6.58 -14.86 -10.27
CA ARG A 161 -7.84 -14.32 -9.72
C ARG A 161 -7.65 -13.45 -8.49
N ILE A 162 -6.51 -13.55 -7.81
CA ILE A 162 -6.16 -12.69 -6.70
C ILE A 162 -6.14 -11.20 -7.08
N MET A 163 -5.94 -10.89 -8.37
CA MET A 163 -5.92 -9.51 -8.86
C MET A 163 -7.24 -8.78 -8.65
N GLU A 164 -8.38 -9.47 -8.71
CA GLU A 164 -9.70 -8.88 -8.43
C GLU A 164 -9.78 -8.39 -6.97
N ALA A 165 -9.37 -9.24 -6.03
CA ALA A 165 -9.37 -8.89 -4.60
C ALA A 165 -8.37 -7.77 -4.28
N SER A 166 -7.21 -7.79 -4.93
CA SER A 166 -6.18 -6.75 -4.79
C SER A 166 -6.70 -5.40 -5.27
N LEU A 167 -7.23 -5.33 -6.49
CA LEU A 167 -7.82 -4.11 -7.04
C LEU A 167 -8.98 -3.62 -6.17
N ALA A 168 -9.91 -4.51 -5.79
CA ALA A 168 -11.06 -4.15 -4.96
C ALA A 168 -10.67 -3.53 -3.60
N SER A 169 -9.45 -3.74 -3.14
CA SER A 169 -8.92 -3.15 -1.90
C SER A 169 -8.03 -1.92 -2.11
N GLY A 170 -7.82 -1.47 -3.35
CA GLY A 170 -6.96 -0.33 -3.67
C GLY A 170 -5.49 -0.68 -3.92
N VAL A 171 -5.14 -1.95 -4.03
CA VAL A 171 -3.79 -2.39 -4.41
C VAL A 171 -3.65 -2.31 -5.93
N THR A 172 -2.69 -1.52 -6.40
CA THR A 172 -2.44 -1.29 -7.84
C THR A 172 -1.12 -1.86 -8.33
N THR A 173 -0.26 -2.27 -7.40
CA THR A 173 1.06 -2.85 -7.69
C THR A 173 1.30 -4.07 -6.81
N ILE A 174 1.77 -5.15 -7.42
CA ILE A 174 2.12 -6.39 -6.74
C ILE A 174 3.54 -6.79 -7.07
N ILE A 175 4.33 -7.04 -6.04
CA ILE A 175 5.60 -7.76 -6.15
C ILE A 175 5.34 -9.15 -5.58
N GLY A 176 5.06 -10.05 -6.49
CA GLY A 176 4.65 -11.41 -6.15
C GLY A 176 5.80 -12.41 -6.22
N GLN A 177 5.58 -13.52 -5.58
CA GLN A 177 6.50 -14.64 -5.57
C GLN A 177 5.74 -15.90 -5.90
N GLU A 178 6.43 -16.90 -6.40
CA GLU A 178 5.82 -18.18 -6.73
C GLU A 178 4.57 -18.05 -7.60
N PHE A 179 4.37 -18.88 -8.53
CA PHE A 179 3.19 -18.88 -9.37
C PHE A 179 2.78 -20.31 -9.70
N GLY A 180 1.46 -20.54 -9.70
CA GLY A 180 0.91 -21.87 -9.79
C GLY A 180 0.87 -22.58 -8.42
N PRO A 181 0.33 -23.79 -8.35
CA PRO A 181 -0.01 -24.50 -7.11
C PRO A 181 1.20 -25.20 -6.49
N VAL A 182 2.40 -24.70 -6.67
CA VAL A 182 3.64 -25.39 -6.25
C VAL A 182 4.46 -24.48 -5.35
N TRP A 183 4.54 -24.82 -4.09
CA TRP A 183 5.60 -24.35 -3.21
C TRP A 183 6.91 -24.94 -3.70
N GLY A 184 7.88 -24.11 -3.98
CA GLY A 184 9.10 -24.59 -4.59
C GLY A 184 10.34 -24.09 -3.90
N VAL A 185 11.30 -24.98 -3.77
CA VAL A 185 12.71 -24.69 -3.49
C VAL A 185 13.46 -24.47 -4.81
N GLY A 186 14.69 -23.95 -4.74
CA GLY A 186 15.53 -23.72 -5.91
C GLY A 186 15.27 -22.37 -6.57
N VAL A 187 15.28 -22.35 -7.89
CA VAL A 187 15.15 -21.13 -8.71
C VAL A 187 14.08 -21.30 -9.78
N ASN A 188 13.40 -20.24 -10.14
CA ASN A 188 12.48 -20.25 -11.27
C ASN A 188 13.24 -20.22 -12.59
N SER A 189 12.86 -21.08 -13.53
CA SER A 189 13.40 -21.01 -14.89
C SER A 189 12.93 -19.76 -15.62
N PRO A 190 13.76 -19.18 -16.52
CA PRO A 190 13.35 -18.06 -17.36
C PRO A 190 12.08 -18.34 -18.17
N TRP A 191 11.91 -19.58 -18.65
CA TRP A 191 10.70 -19.99 -19.36
C TRP A 191 9.43 -19.80 -18.52
N ALA A 192 9.46 -20.22 -17.27
CA ALA A 192 8.31 -20.13 -16.36
C ALA A 192 7.98 -18.65 -16.03
N LEU A 193 8.99 -17.84 -15.72
CA LEU A 193 8.82 -16.41 -15.41
C LEU A 193 8.21 -15.64 -16.59
N ARG A 194 8.70 -15.88 -17.82
CA ARG A 194 8.16 -15.25 -19.02
C ARG A 194 6.69 -15.59 -19.25
N HIS A 195 6.27 -16.85 -19.03
CA HIS A 195 4.88 -17.24 -19.14
C HIS A 195 4.00 -16.63 -18.04
N ALA A 196 4.54 -16.48 -16.83
CA ALA A 196 3.85 -15.79 -15.76
C ALA A 196 3.59 -14.32 -16.13
N PHE A 197 4.58 -13.56 -16.61
CA PHE A 197 4.37 -12.18 -17.06
C PHE A 197 3.28 -12.08 -18.12
N ASN A 198 3.30 -12.96 -19.13
CA ASN A 198 2.27 -12.97 -20.17
C ASN A 198 0.87 -13.24 -19.60
N ALA A 199 0.74 -14.13 -18.62
CA ALA A 199 -0.53 -14.44 -17.98
C ALA A 199 -1.13 -13.25 -17.22
N PHE A 200 -0.30 -12.32 -16.73
CA PHE A 200 -0.75 -11.14 -16.02
C PHE A 200 -1.11 -9.96 -16.92
N ASP A 201 -0.87 -10.01 -18.22
CA ASP A 201 -1.22 -8.93 -19.15
C ASP A 201 -2.72 -8.62 -19.21
N ALA A 202 -3.57 -9.56 -18.79
CA ALA A 202 -5.03 -9.36 -18.71
C ALA A 202 -5.50 -8.51 -17.51
N TRP A 203 -4.61 -8.11 -16.60
CA TRP A 203 -4.98 -7.45 -15.34
C TRP A 203 -4.39 -6.04 -15.22
N PRO A 204 -5.18 -5.01 -14.86
CA PRO A 204 -4.69 -3.64 -14.72
C PRO A 204 -3.96 -3.42 -13.39
N VAL A 205 -2.91 -4.19 -13.15
CA VAL A 205 -2.06 -4.14 -11.94
C VAL A 205 -0.61 -4.14 -12.38
N ASN A 206 0.22 -3.27 -11.86
CA ASN A 206 1.67 -3.39 -12.08
C ASN A 206 2.18 -4.65 -11.41
N ILE A 207 3.06 -5.36 -12.06
CA ILE A 207 3.57 -6.64 -11.58
C ILE A 207 5.08 -6.71 -11.61
N GLY A 208 5.69 -7.27 -10.58
CA GLY A 208 7.06 -7.76 -10.55
C GLY A 208 7.10 -9.14 -9.92
N PHE A 209 8.03 -9.98 -10.34
CA PHE A 209 8.23 -11.30 -9.75
C PHE A 209 9.53 -11.33 -8.96
N LEU A 210 9.45 -11.74 -7.69
CA LEU A 210 10.60 -12.24 -6.97
C LEU A 210 10.83 -13.69 -7.41
N GLY A 211 11.93 -13.94 -8.11
CA GLY A 211 12.34 -15.29 -8.41
C GLY A 211 12.71 -16.04 -7.12
N ARG A 212 12.51 -17.37 -7.09
CA ARG A 212 13.03 -18.18 -6.00
C ARG A 212 14.56 -18.08 -5.97
N GLY A 213 15.14 -17.81 -4.79
CA GLY A 213 16.54 -17.47 -4.62
C GLY A 213 17.39 -18.54 -3.93
N SER A 214 16.88 -19.77 -3.77
CA SER A 214 17.57 -20.83 -3.02
C SER A 214 18.53 -21.64 -3.91
N SER A 215 19.67 -21.04 -4.26
CA SER A 215 20.75 -21.72 -4.98
C SER A 215 22.12 -21.33 -4.43
N SER A 216 23.01 -22.32 -4.31
CA SER A 216 24.41 -22.07 -3.99
C SER A 216 25.29 -21.83 -5.22
N ASP A 217 24.72 -21.92 -6.43
CA ASP A 217 25.33 -21.52 -7.70
C ASP A 217 24.65 -20.19 -8.17
N PRO A 218 25.42 -19.14 -8.50
CA PRO A 218 24.87 -17.87 -8.96
C PRO A 218 24.25 -17.94 -10.37
N ALA A 219 24.67 -18.88 -11.24
CA ALA A 219 24.23 -18.93 -12.63
C ALA A 219 22.70 -18.96 -12.81
N PRO A 220 21.93 -19.87 -12.16
CA PRO A 220 20.48 -19.88 -12.33
C PRO A 220 19.79 -18.64 -11.76
N LEU A 221 20.38 -17.97 -10.75
CA LEU A 221 19.86 -16.70 -10.23
C LEU A 221 20.01 -15.59 -11.26
N ILE A 222 21.18 -15.50 -11.92
CA ILE A 222 21.46 -14.53 -12.97
C ILE A 222 20.54 -14.76 -14.18
N GLU A 223 20.33 -16.02 -14.60
CA GLU A 223 19.40 -16.37 -15.66
C GLU A 223 17.96 -15.94 -15.33
N ALA A 224 17.51 -16.15 -14.09
CA ALA A 224 16.18 -15.72 -13.65
C ALA A 224 16.00 -14.19 -13.73
N LEU A 225 17.04 -13.40 -13.39
CA LEU A 225 17.03 -11.95 -13.54
C LEU A 225 17.09 -11.53 -15.01
N ALA A 226 18.13 -11.95 -15.73
CA ALA A 226 18.49 -11.43 -17.04
C ALA A 226 17.57 -11.94 -18.16
N GLU A 227 17.15 -13.19 -18.11
CA GLU A 227 16.33 -13.83 -19.15
C GLU A 227 14.88 -14.03 -18.71
N GLY A 228 14.65 -14.24 -17.41
CA GLY A 228 13.32 -14.46 -16.83
C GLY A 228 12.60 -13.17 -16.47
N GLY A 229 13.35 -12.08 -16.21
CA GLY A 229 12.78 -10.78 -15.82
C GLY A 229 12.41 -10.71 -14.33
N ALA A 230 12.92 -11.58 -13.47
CA ALA A 230 12.73 -11.41 -12.04
C ALA A 230 13.26 -10.04 -11.57
N CYS A 231 12.58 -9.39 -10.64
CA CYS A 231 12.97 -8.09 -10.08
C CYS A 231 13.66 -8.19 -8.72
N GLY A 232 13.95 -9.41 -8.27
CA GLY A 232 14.58 -9.74 -7.01
C GLY A 232 14.44 -11.21 -6.69
N PHE A 233 14.75 -11.57 -5.45
CA PHE A 233 14.68 -12.94 -5.00
C PHE A 233 13.83 -13.10 -3.75
N LYS A 234 13.08 -14.20 -3.68
CA LYS A 234 12.48 -14.74 -2.46
C LYS A 234 13.28 -15.92 -1.98
N VAL A 235 13.74 -15.88 -0.75
CA VAL A 235 14.46 -16.98 -0.09
C VAL A 235 13.65 -17.48 1.09
N HIS A 236 13.49 -18.80 1.19
CA HIS A 236 12.79 -19.48 2.28
C HIS A 236 13.77 -20.29 3.11
N GLU A 237 14.03 -19.88 4.34
CA GLU A 237 14.89 -20.65 5.25
C GLU A 237 14.26 -21.97 5.69
N ASP A 238 12.92 -21.99 5.88
CA ASP A 238 12.16 -23.18 6.25
C ASP A 238 12.03 -24.24 5.14
N MET A 239 12.31 -23.86 3.89
CA MET A 239 12.20 -24.73 2.71
C MET A 239 13.54 -25.12 2.12
N GLY A 240 14.60 -25.14 2.89
CA GLY A 240 15.90 -25.65 2.49
C GLY A 240 16.95 -24.62 2.09
N ALA A 241 16.68 -23.33 2.24
CA ALA A 241 17.72 -22.33 2.08
C ALA A 241 18.70 -22.40 3.26
N HIS A 242 19.93 -22.79 2.95
CA HIS A 242 21.02 -22.80 3.93
C HIS A 242 21.98 -21.62 3.71
N THR A 243 22.95 -21.46 4.60
CA THR A 243 23.92 -20.37 4.65
C THR A 243 24.48 -19.97 3.27
N ARG A 244 24.95 -20.94 2.49
CA ARG A 244 25.55 -20.66 1.18
C ARG A 244 24.52 -20.21 0.15
N ALA A 245 23.32 -20.74 0.17
CA ALA A 245 22.26 -20.31 -0.75
C ALA A 245 21.85 -18.86 -0.48
N LEU A 246 21.64 -18.51 0.78
CA LEU A 246 21.34 -17.13 1.18
C LEU A 246 22.48 -16.17 0.83
N ASP A 247 23.73 -16.53 1.13
CA ASP A 247 24.90 -15.71 0.76
C ASP A 247 25.02 -15.52 -0.76
N THR A 248 24.78 -16.58 -1.55
CA THR A 248 24.82 -16.48 -3.02
C THR A 248 23.72 -15.54 -3.54
N ALA A 249 22.50 -15.64 -3.04
CA ALA A 249 21.40 -14.74 -3.41
C ALA A 249 21.74 -13.28 -3.07
N LEU A 250 22.31 -13.04 -1.90
CA LEU A 250 22.71 -11.69 -1.48
C LEU A 250 23.85 -11.14 -2.36
N ARG A 251 24.86 -11.93 -2.73
CA ARG A 251 25.94 -11.48 -3.62
C ARG A 251 25.42 -11.12 -5.02
N VAL A 252 24.56 -11.95 -5.59
CA VAL A 252 23.93 -11.63 -6.87
C VAL A 252 23.06 -10.39 -6.76
N ALA A 253 22.32 -10.23 -5.66
CA ALA A 253 21.50 -9.06 -5.43
C ALA A 253 22.34 -7.77 -5.33
N GLU A 254 23.51 -7.80 -4.68
CA GLU A 254 24.44 -6.66 -4.64
C GLU A 254 24.96 -6.28 -6.03
N GLU A 255 25.24 -7.27 -6.88
CA GLU A 255 25.75 -7.04 -8.23
C GLU A 255 24.69 -6.48 -9.18
N TYR A 256 23.43 -6.92 -9.05
CA TYR A 256 22.34 -6.57 -9.98
C TYR A 256 21.37 -5.50 -9.44
N ASP A 257 21.64 -4.94 -8.28
CA ASP A 257 20.78 -3.95 -7.59
C ASP A 257 19.33 -4.41 -7.50
N VAL A 258 19.10 -5.60 -6.94
CA VAL A 258 17.78 -6.17 -6.72
C VAL A 258 17.57 -6.53 -5.25
N GLN A 259 16.31 -6.61 -4.80
CA GLN A 259 15.98 -6.93 -3.41
C GLN A 259 16.02 -8.44 -3.15
N VAL A 260 16.45 -8.82 -1.94
CA VAL A 260 16.23 -10.15 -1.36
C VAL A 260 15.14 -10.07 -0.30
N ALA A 261 14.01 -10.72 -0.55
CA ALA A 261 12.96 -10.91 0.42
C ALA A 261 13.14 -12.25 1.13
N LEU A 262 13.17 -12.23 2.46
CA LEU A 262 13.53 -13.39 3.27
C LEU A 262 12.36 -13.84 4.14
N HIS A 263 11.96 -15.10 4.00
CA HIS A 263 11.24 -15.83 5.03
C HIS A 263 12.25 -16.35 6.03
N THR A 264 12.33 -15.69 7.18
CA THR A 264 13.35 -15.96 8.19
C THR A 264 12.92 -17.10 9.11
N ASP A 265 13.73 -18.14 9.20
CA ASP A 265 13.48 -19.27 10.10
C ASP A 265 14.76 -19.95 10.62
N GLY A 266 15.75 -19.16 10.97
CA GLY A 266 16.99 -19.67 11.59
C GLY A 266 17.73 -20.65 10.72
N LEU A 267 17.91 -20.36 9.43
CA LEU A 267 18.63 -21.22 8.49
C LEU A 267 18.08 -22.65 8.43
N ASN A 268 16.87 -22.78 7.90
CA ASN A 268 16.17 -24.04 7.73
C ASN A 268 15.74 -24.69 9.07
N GLU A 269 15.26 -23.87 10.00
CA GLU A 269 14.79 -24.29 11.34
C GLU A 269 15.85 -25.01 12.19
N CYS A 270 17.11 -24.94 11.79
CA CYS A 270 18.19 -25.68 12.46
C CYS A 270 19.06 -24.82 13.39
N LEU A 271 19.01 -23.48 13.20
CA LEU A 271 19.87 -22.53 13.87
C LEU A 271 19.05 -21.41 14.53
N SER A 272 19.72 -20.34 14.95
CA SER A 272 19.08 -19.18 15.58
C SER A 272 18.94 -18.01 14.60
N VAL A 273 18.15 -16.98 14.95
CA VAL A 273 18.09 -15.75 14.16
C VAL A 273 19.43 -15.03 14.07
N GLU A 274 20.27 -15.20 15.09
CA GLU A 274 21.64 -14.66 15.11
C GLU A 274 22.53 -15.30 14.05
N ASP A 275 22.26 -16.53 13.66
CA ASP A 275 22.97 -17.21 12.56
C ASP A 275 22.55 -16.61 11.21
N THR A 276 21.27 -16.35 11.00
CA THR A 276 20.77 -15.61 9.84
C THR A 276 21.43 -14.23 9.77
N LEU A 277 21.38 -13.44 10.84
CA LEU A 277 21.99 -12.11 10.90
C LEU A 277 23.50 -12.13 10.57
N ARG A 278 24.20 -13.16 10.98
CA ARG A 278 25.62 -13.33 10.66
C ARG A 278 25.86 -13.54 9.17
N VAL A 279 24.98 -14.30 8.48
CA VAL A 279 25.06 -14.50 7.04
C VAL A 279 24.76 -13.22 6.27
N LEU A 280 23.90 -12.36 6.78
CA LEU A 280 23.58 -11.09 6.12
C LEU A 280 24.81 -10.18 6.00
N GLU A 281 25.73 -10.20 6.96
CA GLU A 281 26.95 -9.37 6.97
C GLU A 281 26.67 -7.88 6.70
N GLY A 282 25.56 -7.35 7.21
CA GLY A 282 25.13 -5.96 7.01
C GLY A 282 24.51 -5.65 5.64
N ARG A 283 24.34 -6.66 4.76
CA ARG A 283 23.66 -6.48 3.47
C ARG A 283 22.16 -6.31 3.66
N THR A 284 21.55 -5.50 2.81
CA THR A 284 20.11 -5.20 2.85
C THR A 284 19.25 -6.44 2.57
N ILE A 285 18.21 -6.62 3.37
CA ILE A 285 17.10 -7.56 3.09
C ILE A 285 15.75 -6.92 3.41
N HIS A 286 14.69 -7.47 2.80
CA HIS A 286 13.32 -7.28 3.22
C HIS A 286 12.86 -8.53 3.97
N ALA A 287 12.74 -8.44 5.30
CA ALA A 287 12.29 -9.55 6.14
C ALA A 287 10.75 -9.57 6.18
N PHE A 288 10.17 -10.66 5.70
CA PHE A 288 8.72 -10.89 5.66
C PHE A 288 8.21 -11.38 7.02
N HIS A 289 6.90 -11.14 7.30
CA HIS A 289 6.20 -11.57 8.53
C HIS A 289 7.13 -11.58 9.76
N ILE A 290 7.79 -10.44 9.97
CA ILE A 290 8.89 -10.27 10.94
C ILE A 290 8.46 -10.53 12.39
N GLU A 291 7.18 -10.54 12.67
CA GLU A 291 6.60 -10.91 13.95
C GLU A 291 6.89 -12.40 14.31
N GLY A 292 6.98 -13.26 13.30
CA GLY A 292 7.41 -14.64 13.41
C GLY A 292 6.31 -15.69 13.39
N CYS A 293 5.06 -15.40 13.74
CA CYS A 293 3.98 -16.41 13.75
C CYS A 293 3.61 -16.89 12.33
N GLY A 294 3.72 -16.01 11.33
CA GLY A 294 3.46 -16.35 9.93
C GLY A 294 4.56 -17.19 9.28
N GLY A 295 5.73 -17.28 9.87
CA GLY A 295 6.90 -17.74 9.16
C GLY A 295 7.75 -18.81 9.80
N GLY A 296 7.81 -18.95 11.10
CA GLY A 296 8.85 -19.83 11.58
C GLY A 296 8.78 -20.31 13.03
N HIS A 297 9.60 -21.31 13.31
CA HIS A 297 9.77 -21.83 14.65
C HIS A 297 10.66 -20.97 15.54
N VAL A 298 11.56 -20.20 14.95
CA VAL A 298 12.51 -19.36 15.69
C VAL A 298 11.75 -18.32 16.52
N PRO A 299 11.76 -18.41 17.85
CA PRO A 299 10.85 -17.63 18.69
C PRO A 299 11.22 -16.14 18.79
N ASN A 300 12.40 -15.76 18.34
CA ASN A 300 12.96 -14.41 18.49
C ASN A 300 13.20 -13.69 17.16
N VAL A 301 12.53 -14.09 16.08
CA VAL A 301 12.65 -13.47 14.74
C VAL A 301 12.40 -11.95 14.79
N LEU A 302 11.48 -11.50 15.64
CA LEU A 302 11.13 -10.09 15.79
C LEU A 302 12.33 -9.19 16.20
N LYS A 303 13.42 -9.75 16.72
CA LYS A 303 14.68 -9.01 16.95
C LYS A 303 15.22 -8.37 15.69
N MET A 304 14.94 -8.94 14.52
CA MET A 304 15.39 -8.41 13.24
C MET A 304 14.78 -7.04 12.91
N ALA A 305 13.63 -6.68 13.49
CA ALA A 305 12.96 -5.40 13.23
C ALA A 305 13.81 -4.19 13.66
N GLY A 306 14.71 -4.36 14.64
CA GLY A 306 15.59 -3.30 15.11
C GLY A 306 16.91 -3.15 14.36
N VAL A 307 17.20 -4.04 13.41
CA VAL A 307 18.52 -4.12 12.74
C VAL A 307 18.60 -3.16 11.56
N GLU A 308 19.71 -2.40 11.46
CA GLU A 308 19.86 -1.27 10.54
C GLU A 308 19.78 -1.62 9.03
N ASN A 309 20.10 -2.84 8.66
CA ASN A 309 20.05 -3.32 7.27
C ASN A 309 18.84 -4.22 6.97
N VAL A 310 17.91 -4.39 7.92
CA VAL A 310 16.73 -5.23 7.79
C VAL A 310 15.49 -4.36 7.69
N ILE A 311 14.86 -4.34 6.52
CA ILE A 311 13.56 -3.71 6.32
C ILE A 311 12.50 -4.72 6.70
N GLY A 312 11.78 -4.47 7.81
CA GLY A 312 10.76 -5.40 8.30
C GLY A 312 9.38 -5.13 7.69
N SER A 313 8.66 -6.21 7.39
CA SER A 313 7.23 -6.14 7.06
C SER A 313 6.41 -7.15 7.86
N SER A 314 5.16 -6.77 8.08
CA SER A 314 4.14 -7.62 8.70
C SER A 314 3.12 -8.08 7.68
N THR A 315 2.48 -9.21 7.95
CA THR A 315 1.38 -9.73 7.15
C THR A 315 0.04 -9.51 7.85
N ASN A 316 -1.00 -9.33 7.06
CA ASN A 316 -2.28 -8.84 7.58
C ASN A 316 -3.01 -9.76 8.58
N PRO A 317 -2.81 -11.07 8.67
CA PRO A 317 -3.52 -11.88 9.65
C PRO A 317 -3.22 -11.56 11.11
N THR A 318 -2.02 -11.08 11.44
CA THR A 318 -1.67 -10.67 12.81
C THR A 318 -2.17 -9.26 13.15
N LEU A 319 -2.59 -8.48 12.13
CA LEU A 319 -2.92 -7.05 12.22
C LEU A 319 -4.42 -6.76 12.16
N PRO A 320 -4.93 -5.94 13.09
CA PRO A 320 -4.37 -5.70 14.42
C PRO A 320 -4.49 -6.95 15.28
N PHE A 321 -3.67 -7.08 16.33
CA PHE A 321 -3.81 -8.14 17.31
C PHE A 321 -5.19 -8.08 17.95
N GLY A 322 -5.99 -9.11 17.69
CA GLY A 322 -7.37 -9.25 18.15
C GLY A 322 -7.59 -10.56 18.89
N ARG A 323 -8.72 -10.67 19.58
CA ARG A 323 -9.09 -11.84 20.39
C ARG A 323 -8.99 -13.17 19.63
N ASP A 324 -9.38 -13.17 18.37
CA ASP A 324 -9.44 -14.40 17.56
C ASP A 324 -8.16 -14.66 16.75
N ALA A 325 -7.16 -13.76 16.83
CA ALA A 325 -5.93 -13.85 16.01
C ALA A 325 -5.17 -15.17 16.21
N LEU A 326 -5.07 -15.64 17.44
CA LEU A 326 -4.36 -16.91 17.76
C LEU A 326 -5.05 -18.11 17.13
N GLY A 327 -6.39 -18.17 17.17
CA GLY A 327 -7.18 -19.24 16.58
C GLY A 327 -7.16 -19.21 15.05
N GLU A 328 -7.25 -18.03 14.46
CA GLU A 328 -7.14 -17.81 13.01
C GLU A 328 -5.77 -18.29 12.51
N HIS A 329 -4.69 -17.91 13.20
CA HIS A 329 -3.33 -18.33 12.87
C HIS A 329 -3.13 -19.84 12.96
N PHE A 330 -3.65 -20.47 14.00
CA PHE A 330 -3.58 -21.93 14.14
C PHE A 330 -4.18 -22.64 12.91
N GLY A 331 -5.38 -22.23 12.50
CA GLY A 331 -6.04 -22.79 11.31
C GLY A 331 -5.25 -22.55 10.01
N MET A 332 -4.64 -21.37 9.86
CA MET A 332 -3.81 -21.05 8.69
C MET A 332 -2.51 -21.85 8.66
N ILE A 333 -1.81 -21.98 9.76
CA ILE A 333 -0.57 -22.79 9.86
C ILE A 333 -0.87 -24.25 9.49
N VAL A 334 -1.91 -24.82 10.08
CA VAL A 334 -2.32 -26.19 9.77
C VAL A 334 -2.60 -26.36 8.28
N SER A 335 -3.34 -25.43 7.70
CA SER A 335 -3.70 -25.50 6.28
C SER A 335 -2.49 -25.26 5.34
N ALA A 336 -1.68 -24.25 5.63
CA ALA A 336 -0.56 -23.87 4.77
C ALA A 336 0.58 -24.91 4.76
N HIS A 337 0.78 -25.62 5.88
CA HIS A 337 1.84 -26.63 6.01
C HIS A 337 1.32 -28.07 5.87
N ASP A 338 0.07 -28.27 5.45
CA ASP A 338 -0.60 -29.58 5.31
C ASP A 338 -0.47 -30.46 6.60
N LEU A 339 -0.52 -29.80 7.76
CA LEU A 339 -0.43 -30.49 9.07
C LEU A 339 -1.73 -31.24 9.38
N LYS A 340 -1.60 -32.31 10.13
CA LYS A 340 -2.73 -33.17 10.52
C LYS A 340 -3.04 -32.94 11.99
N VAL A 341 -4.14 -32.24 12.28
CA VAL A 341 -4.53 -31.87 13.65
C VAL A 341 -4.74 -33.07 14.60
N ASP A 342 -5.07 -34.24 14.02
CA ASP A 342 -5.22 -35.49 14.75
C ASP A 342 -3.88 -36.11 15.17
N LEU A 343 -2.76 -35.61 14.64
CA LEU A 343 -1.42 -36.02 15.05
C LEU A 343 -0.92 -35.05 16.12
N PRO A 344 -0.66 -35.51 17.36
CA PRO A 344 -0.24 -34.65 18.46
C PRO A 344 1.02 -33.83 18.16
N GLY A 345 1.97 -34.39 17.39
CA GLY A 345 3.20 -33.70 16.97
C GLY A 345 2.92 -32.52 16.06
N ASP A 346 2.06 -32.70 15.06
CA ASP A 346 1.69 -31.64 14.09
C ASP A 346 0.92 -30.51 14.79
N ALA A 347 -0.03 -30.88 15.66
CA ALA A 347 -0.79 -29.91 16.43
C ALA A 347 0.11 -29.11 17.41
N ALA A 348 1.10 -29.74 18.02
CA ALA A 348 2.08 -29.07 18.85
C ALA A 348 2.94 -28.11 18.05
N MET A 349 3.47 -28.56 16.91
CA MET A 349 4.24 -27.74 15.96
C MET A 349 3.49 -26.46 15.54
N ALA A 350 2.21 -26.59 15.22
CA ALA A 350 1.38 -25.43 14.87
C ALA A 350 1.23 -24.44 16.03
N ARG A 351 1.04 -24.96 17.27
CA ARG A 351 0.87 -24.10 18.46
C ARG A 351 2.16 -23.40 18.87
N ASP A 352 3.30 -24.05 18.73
CA ASP A 352 4.60 -23.50 19.13
C ASP A 352 5.02 -22.28 18.30
N ARG A 353 4.46 -22.12 17.10
CA ARG A 353 4.68 -20.95 16.22
C ARG A 353 3.88 -19.72 16.66
N ILE A 354 2.84 -19.86 17.48
CA ILE A 354 1.88 -18.79 17.80
C ILE A 354 2.21 -18.16 19.14
N ARG A 355 2.48 -16.85 19.14
CA ARG A 355 2.93 -16.12 20.33
C ARG A 355 2.18 -14.81 20.48
N ALA A 356 1.26 -14.73 21.45
CA ALA A 356 0.47 -13.53 21.71
C ALA A 356 1.34 -12.29 22.02
N GLY A 357 2.47 -12.50 22.69
CA GLY A 357 3.38 -11.42 23.06
C GLY A 357 4.03 -10.74 21.86
N THR A 358 4.45 -11.50 20.83
CA THR A 358 5.02 -10.94 19.61
C THR A 358 3.96 -10.26 18.76
N MET A 359 2.74 -10.81 18.63
CA MET A 359 1.61 -10.18 17.95
C MET A 359 1.21 -8.84 18.59
N GLY A 360 1.14 -8.77 19.92
CA GLY A 360 0.84 -7.53 20.62
C GLY A 360 1.95 -6.48 20.47
N ALA A 361 3.21 -6.90 20.54
CA ALA A 361 4.35 -6.01 20.34
C ALA A 361 4.48 -5.51 18.88
N GLU A 362 4.07 -6.31 17.90
CA GLU A 362 4.05 -5.95 16.50
C GLU A 362 3.22 -4.68 16.24
N ASP A 363 1.99 -4.61 16.77
CA ASP A 363 1.13 -3.42 16.65
C ASP A 363 1.85 -2.16 17.17
N VAL A 364 2.51 -2.27 18.33
CA VAL A 364 3.25 -1.15 18.93
C VAL A 364 4.47 -0.77 18.11
N LEU A 365 5.24 -1.74 17.60
CA LEU A 365 6.40 -1.47 16.73
C LEU A 365 5.99 -0.78 15.44
N HIS A 366 4.82 -1.10 14.90
CA HIS A 366 4.24 -0.37 13.77
C HIS A 366 3.94 1.09 14.12
N ASP A 367 3.29 1.32 15.26
CA ASP A 367 2.91 2.70 15.65
C ASP A 367 4.14 3.55 15.99
N LEU A 368 5.20 2.94 16.53
CA LEU A 368 6.48 3.58 16.79
C LEU A 368 7.32 3.81 15.52
N GLY A 369 6.94 3.24 14.38
CA GLY A 369 7.65 3.40 13.11
C GLY A 369 8.93 2.54 12.98
N VAL A 370 9.02 1.43 13.71
CA VAL A 370 10.11 0.45 13.61
C VAL A 370 9.85 -0.53 12.47
N ILE A 371 8.60 -1.02 12.33
CA ILE A 371 8.20 -1.84 11.19
C ILE A 371 7.60 -0.92 10.13
N GLY A 372 8.23 -0.90 8.95
CA GLY A 372 7.98 0.10 7.90
C GLY A 372 6.97 -0.31 6.84
N ILE A 373 6.58 -1.57 6.73
CA ILE A 373 5.77 -2.11 5.64
C ILE A 373 4.68 -3.04 6.18
N THR A 374 3.50 -3.00 5.55
CA THR A 374 2.43 -4.00 5.71
C THR A 374 2.14 -4.65 4.36
N SER A 375 1.93 -5.95 4.35
CA SER A 375 1.69 -6.77 3.16
C SER A 375 0.60 -7.82 3.43
N SER A 376 0.23 -8.62 2.42
CA SER A 376 -0.86 -9.57 2.59
C SER A 376 -0.43 -10.96 3.02
N ASP A 377 0.62 -11.48 2.46
CA ASP A 377 0.92 -12.92 2.42
C ASP A 377 -0.24 -13.73 1.79
N ALA A 378 -0.89 -13.11 0.80
CA ALA A 378 -2.07 -13.70 0.18
C ALA A 378 -1.74 -14.99 -0.54
N GLN A 379 -2.63 -15.97 -0.42
CA GLN A 379 -2.49 -17.35 -0.90
C GLN A 379 -1.33 -18.14 -0.25
N GLY A 380 -0.58 -17.53 0.68
CA GLY A 380 0.23 -18.20 1.69
C GLY A 380 -0.57 -18.29 2.99
N MET A 381 -0.41 -17.28 3.86
CA MET A 381 -1.13 -17.24 5.14
C MET A 381 -1.92 -15.94 5.35
N GLY A 382 -2.34 -15.24 4.28
CA GLY A 382 -3.06 -13.99 4.39
C GLY A 382 -4.06 -13.73 3.26
N ARG A 383 -4.60 -12.50 3.21
CA ARG A 383 -5.70 -12.12 2.32
C ARG A 383 -5.43 -10.79 1.63
N ALA A 384 -5.31 -10.80 0.29
CA ALA A 384 -5.03 -9.60 -0.53
C ALA A 384 -6.01 -8.46 -0.27
N GLY A 385 -7.31 -8.77 -0.21
CA GLY A 385 -8.37 -7.77 -0.03
C GLY A 385 -8.44 -7.13 1.36
N GLU A 386 -7.57 -7.50 2.30
CA GLU A 386 -7.63 -7.01 3.67
C GLU A 386 -6.43 -6.16 4.10
N THR A 387 -5.39 -6.05 3.27
CA THR A 387 -4.13 -5.39 3.66
C THR A 387 -4.34 -3.92 4.04
N VAL A 388 -4.97 -3.13 3.16
CA VAL A 388 -5.24 -1.72 3.42
C VAL A 388 -6.15 -1.55 4.63
N ARG A 389 -7.23 -2.31 4.68
CA ARG A 389 -8.22 -2.26 5.76
C ARG A 389 -7.61 -2.57 7.12
N ARG A 390 -6.88 -3.67 7.25
CA ARG A 390 -6.27 -4.08 8.52
C ARG A 390 -5.18 -3.12 8.97
N THR A 391 -4.44 -2.53 8.05
CA THR A 391 -3.46 -1.49 8.36
C THR A 391 -4.11 -0.28 9.04
N PHE A 392 -5.23 0.23 8.51
CA PHE A 392 -5.94 1.35 9.13
C PHE A 392 -6.74 0.94 10.38
N ALA A 393 -7.21 -0.29 10.47
CA ALA A 393 -7.80 -0.81 11.71
C ALA A 393 -6.76 -0.86 12.84
N MET A 394 -5.52 -1.26 12.54
CA MET A 394 -4.39 -1.21 13.48
C MET A 394 -4.08 0.24 13.90
N ALA A 395 -4.05 1.18 12.97
CA ALA A 395 -3.86 2.61 13.30
C ALA A 395 -4.92 3.11 14.29
N GLY A 396 -6.19 2.73 14.09
CA GLY A 396 -7.28 3.06 15.00
C GLY A 396 -7.14 2.43 16.39
N LYS A 397 -6.73 1.15 16.45
CA LYS A 397 -6.43 0.45 17.71
C LYS A 397 -5.29 1.15 18.46
N MET A 398 -4.19 1.47 17.78
CA MET A 398 -3.06 2.13 18.41
C MET A 398 -3.39 3.53 18.89
N LYS A 399 -4.23 4.28 18.18
CA LYS A 399 -4.76 5.55 18.70
C LYS A 399 -5.52 5.35 20.01
N ALA A 400 -6.38 4.34 20.09
CA ALA A 400 -7.18 4.06 21.28
C ALA A 400 -6.32 3.64 22.48
N GLU A 401 -5.24 2.89 22.25
CA GLU A 401 -4.35 2.38 23.31
C GLU A 401 -3.27 3.41 23.72
N LEU A 402 -2.63 4.05 22.76
CA LEU A 402 -1.44 4.89 22.98
C LEU A 402 -1.72 6.40 22.93
N GLY A 403 -2.95 6.79 22.53
CA GLY A 403 -3.29 8.20 22.35
C GLY A 403 -2.70 8.83 21.07
N PRO A 404 -2.66 10.17 20.98
CA PRO A 404 -2.08 10.90 19.86
C PRO A 404 -0.58 10.65 19.71
N LEU A 405 -0.05 10.68 18.47
CA LEU A 405 1.39 10.70 18.25
C LEU A 405 1.95 12.12 18.43
N ASP A 406 3.10 12.22 19.09
CA ASP A 406 3.84 13.49 19.22
C ASP A 406 4.57 13.83 17.92
N GLY A 407 4.57 15.11 17.54
CA GLY A 407 5.34 15.66 16.44
C GLY A 407 4.58 15.90 15.15
N GLY A 408 4.30 17.15 14.84
CA GLY A 408 3.66 17.59 13.61
C GLY A 408 2.29 18.25 13.85
N TYR A 409 1.53 18.42 12.78
CA TYR A 409 0.12 18.80 12.86
C TYR A 409 -0.65 17.65 13.54
N GLY A 410 -1.07 17.86 14.76
CA GLY A 410 -1.74 16.84 15.54
C GLY A 410 -1.05 16.59 16.86
N THR A 411 -0.70 17.68 17.56
CA THR A 411 -0.30 17.58 18.97
C THR A 411 -1.45 17.04 19.81
N ALA A 412 -1.15 16.48 20.97
CA ALA A 412 -2.15 16.01 21.94
C ALA A 412 -3.25 17.05 22.21
N GLU A 413 -2.98 18.33 22.01
CA GLU A 413 -3.92 19.44 22.16
C GLU A 413 -4.94 19.56 21.00
N SER A 414 -4.58 19.15 19.76
CA SER A 414 -5.48 19.26 18.60
C SER A 414 -6.38 18.03 18.41
N GLY A 415 -5.97 16.87 18.89
CA GLY A 415 -6.68 15.60 18.72
C GLY A 415 -6.75 15.10 17.26
N ASP A 416 -5.85 15.57 16.39
CA ASP A 416 -5.77 15.15 15.00
C ASP A 416 -4.74 14.03 14.84
N ASP A 417 -4.95 13.14 13.86
CA ASP A 417 -4.13 11.94 13.64
C ASP A 417 -3.28 12.03 12.37
N ASN A 418 -2.98 13.22 11.85
CA ASN A 418 -2.27 13.40 10.60
C ASN A 418 -0.98 12.59 10.54
N GLU A 419 -0.10 12.70 11.56
CA GLU A 419 1.17 11.97 11.56
C GLU A 419 0.96 10.46 11.57
N ARG A 420 0.00 9.93 12.36
CA ARG A 420 -0.30 8.50 12.36
C ARG A 420 -0.83 8.06 11.00
N VAL A 421 -1.78 8.78 10.42
CA VAL A 421 -2.35 8.45 9.10
C VAL A 421 -1.27 8.46 8.02
N LEU A 422 -0.40 9.47 8.00
CA LEU A 422 0.71 9.55 7.06
C LEU A 422 1.77 8.45 7.27
N ARG A 423 2.03 8.06 8.53
CA ARG A 423 2.89 6.92 8.87
C ARG A 423 2.33 5.61 8.33
N TYR A 424 1.03 5.38 8.46
CA TYR A 424 0.38 4.15 8.04
C TYR A 424 0.16 4.10 6.53
N ILE A 425 -0.12 5.23 5.86
CA ILE A 425 -0.18 5.25 4.40
C ILE A 425 1.19 4.96 3.77
N ALA A 426 2.29 5.42 4.39
CA ALA A 426 3.64 5.14 3.93
C ALA A 426 3.95 3.64 3.88
N LYS A 427 3.43 2.86 4.84
CA LYS A 427 3.62 1.39 4.92
C LYS A 427 3.01 0.63 3.76
N LEU A 428 1.99 1.21 3.14
CA LEU A 428 1.25 0.64 2.02
C LEU A 428 1.72 1.16 0.65
N THR A 429 2.45 2.26 0.62
CA THR A 429 2.72 3.00 -0.61
C THR A 429 4.21 3.22 -0.84
N ILE A 430 4.79 4.29 -0.29
CA ILE A 430 6.17 4.69 -0.60
C ILE A 430 7.23 3.75 -0.01
N ASN A 431 7.01 3.17 1.18
CA ASN A 431 7.99 2.31 1.81
C ASN A 431 8.21 0.98 1.06
N PRO A 432 7.16 0.22 0.68
CA PRO A 432 7.35 -0.94 -0.18
C PRO A 432 7.95 -0.57 -1.55
N ALA A 433 7.62 0.63 -2.09
CA ALA A 433 8.24 1.11 -3.31
C ALA A 433 9.75 1.35 -3.16
N ILE A 434 10.19 1.95 -2.06
CA ILE A 434 11.63 2.13 -1.75
C ILE A 434 12.30 0.77 -1.57
N ALA A 435 11.72 -0.10 -0.76
CA ALA A 435 12.31 -1.40 -0.43
C ALA A 435 12.58 -2.26 -1.68
N HIS A 436 11.72 -2.19 -2.69
CA HIS A 436 11.83 -2.96 -3.93
C HIS A 436 12.31 -2.16 -5.15
N GLY A 437 12.76 -0.91 -4.96
CA GLY A 437 13.34 -0.10 -6.03
C GLY A 437 12.34 0.45 -7.05
N LEU A 438 11.07 0.65 -6.65
CA LEU A 438 9.96 1.11 -7.51
C LEU A 438 9.66 2.60 -7.34
N ALA A 439 10.24 3.27 -6.35
CA ALA A 439 9.84 4.60 -5.89
C ALA A 439 9.94 5.71 -6.94
N HIS A 440 10.68 5.48 -8.02
CA HIS A 440 10.78 6.40 -9.16
C HIS A 440 9.56 6.35 -10.11
N GLU A 441 8.72 5.31 -10.02
CA GLU A 441 7.53 5.14 -10.87
C GLU A 441 6.22 5.20 -10.07
N VAL A 442 6.20 4.65 -8.84
CA VAL A 442 4.99 4.48 -8.02
C VAL A 442 5.25 4.78 -6.55
N GLY A 443 4.22 4.70 -5.71
CA GLY A 443 4.31 4.78 -4.25
C GLY A 443 4.02 6.16 -3.65
N SER A 444 3.87 7.20 -4.44
CA SER A 444 3.39 8.51 -4.02
C SER A 444 2.74 9.26 -5.18
N LEU A 445 2.03 10.35 -4.85
CA LEU A 445 1.38 11.21 -5.85
C LEU A 445 2.29 12.34 -6.36
N GLU A 446 3.60 12.14 -6.34
CA GLU A 446 4.56 13.13 -6.84
C GLU A 446 4.52 13.27 -8.36
N ILE A 447 4.79 14.48 -8.84
CA ILE A 447 4.87 14.77 -10.27
C ILE A 447 5.90 13.86 -10.96
N GLY A 448 5.55 13.34 -12.13
CA GLY A 448 6.35 12.43 -12.95
C GLY A 448 6.08 10.94 -12.72
N LYS A 449 5.44 10.57 -11.61
CA LYS A 449 5.07 9.16 -11.33
C LYS A 449 3.83 8.72 -12.09
N LEU A 450 3.64 7.41 -12.20
CA LEU A 450 2.42 6.83 -12.77
C LEU A 450 1.19 7.30 -11.98
N ALA A 451 0.16 7.66 -12.70
CA ALA A 451 -1.10 8.10 -12.11
C ALA A 451 -1.96 6.90 -11.64
N ASP A 452 -1.37 6.10 -10.77
CA ASP A 452 -2.06 5.00 -10.06
C ASP A 452 -2.69 5.56 -8.80
N ILE A 453 -3.95 5.97 -8.91
CA ILE A 453 -4.65 6.77 -7.91
C ILE A 453 -5.89 6.03 -7.43
N VAL A 454 -6.08 5.96 -6.12
CA VAL A 454 -7.29 5.41 -5.51
C VAL A 454 -8.11 6.54 -4.90
N LEU A 455 -9.35 6.65 -5.31
CA LEU A 455 -10.32 7.60 -4.76
C LEU A 455 -11.22 6.88 -3.76
N TRP A 456 -11.36 7.49 -2.60
CA TRP A 456 -12.12 6.96 -1.48
C TRP A 456 -13.20 7.95 -1.06
N ARG A 457 -14.36 7.44 -0.69
CA ARG A 457 -15.26 8.21 0.17
C ARG A 457 -14.69 8.20 1.59
N PRO A 458 -14.75 9.31 2.34
CA PRO A 458 -14.23 9.36 3.71
C PRO A 458 -14.84 8.30 4.64
N ASP A 459 -16.13 8.02 4.48
CA ASP A 459 -16.87 7.01 5.26
C ASP A 459 -16.45 5.56 4.93
N HIS A 460 -15.81 5.32 3.78
CA HIS A 460 -15.33 4.02 3.34
C HIS A 460 -13.79 3.95 3.23
N PHE A 461 -13.10 4.96 3.74
CA PHE A 461 -11.65 5.06 3.64
C PHE A 461 -10.94 3.80 4.16
N GLY A 462 -10.05 3.27 3.34
CA GLY A 462 -9.27 2.06 3.65
C GLY A 462 -10.04 0.73 3.52
N ALA A 463 -11.37 0.78 3.35
CA ALA A 463 -12.21 -0.42 3.26
C ALA A 463 -12.73 -0.70 1.84
N LYS A 464 -13.30 0.32 1.18
CA LYS A 464 -13.90 0.17 -0.15
C LYS A 464 -13.57 1.39 -1.02
N PRO A 465 -12.73 1.24 -2.06
CA PRO A 465 -12.50 2.30 -3.03
C PRO A 465 -13.77 2.73 -3.76
N GLN A 466 -13.87 4.03 -4.09
CA GLN A 466 -14.90 4.55 -4.97
C GLN A 466 -14.50 4.36 -6.45
N LEU A 467 -13.25 4.66 -6.77
CA LEU A 467 -12.68 4.56 -8.12
C LEU A 467 -11.18 4.33 -8.03
N ILE A 468 -10.67 3.45 -8.88
CA ILE A 468 -9.26 3.19 -9.05
C ILE A 468 -8.85 3.54 -10.47
N LEU A 469 -7.91 4.48 -10.56
CA LEU A 469 -7.29 4.88 -11.81
C LEU A 469 -5.93 4.19 -11.93
N LYS A 470 -5.70 3.56 -13.07
CA LYS A 470 -4.40 3.01 -13.48
C LYS A 470 -3.86 3.87 -14.61
N ALA A 471 -2.67 4.44 -14.42
CA ALA A 471 -2.13 5.43 -15.35
C ALA A 471 -3.20 6.49 -15.75
N GLY A 472 -3.98 6.94 -14.77
CA GLY A 472 -5.04 7.93 -14.98
C GLY A 472 -6.32 7.42 -15.65
N PHE A 473 -6.41 6.14 -16.04
CA PHE A 473 -7.57 5.57 -16.72
C PHE A 473 -8.41 4.70 -15.76
N PRO A 474 -9.76 4.78 -15.79
CA PRO A 474 -10.62 4.02 -14.90
C PRO A 474 -10.46 2.51 -15.07
N ALA A 475 -9.91 1.84 -14.05
CA ALA A 475 -9.66 0.40 -14.06
C ALA A 475 -10.66 -0.40 -13.23
N TYR A 476 -11.05 0.14 -12.07
CA TYR A 476 -11.97 -0.53 -11.14
C TYR A 476 -12.77 0.53 -10.40
N GLY A 477 -14.07 0.32 -10.18
CA GLY A 477 -14.89 1.35 -9.54
C GLY A 477 -16.30 0.90 -9.20
N VAL A 478 -16.97 1.72 -8.39
CA VAL A 478 -18.37 1.48 -8.00
C VAL A 478 -19.30 1.92 -9.13
N THR A 479 -20.18 1.02 -9.56
CA THR A 479 -21.22 1.31 -10.54
C THR A 479 -22.53 0.62 -10.15
N GLY A 480 -23.65 1.19 -10.57
CA GLY A 480 -24.97 0.64 -10.33
C GLY A 480 -25.42 -0.39 -11.37
N ASP A 481 -26.71 -0.75 -11.31
CA ASP A 481 -27.31 -1.67 -12.26
C ASP A 481 -27.04 -1.20 -13.70
N PRO A 482 -26.41 -2.03 -14.55
CA PRO A 482 -26.05 -1.65 -15.92
C PRO A 482 -27.27 -1.40 -16.82
N ASN A 483 -28.46 -1.85 -16.43
CA ASN A 483 -29.71 -1.61 -17.15
C ASN A 483 -30.50 -0.39 -16.61
N ALA A 484 -29.96 0.31 -15.60
CA ALA A 484 -30.63 1.45 -15.03
C ALA A 484 -30.38 2.75 -15.83
N SER A 485 -31.22 3.76 -15.57
CA SER A 485 -31.11 5.07 -16.24
C SER A 485 -29.89 5.88 -15.82
N THR A 486 -29.28 5.55 -14.68
CA THR A 486 -28.08 6.20 -14.15
C THR A 486 -27.13 5.17 -13.54
N ASP A 487 -25.87 5.55 -13.42
CA ASP A 487 -24.81 4.77 -12.80
C ASP A 487 -24.92 4.62 -11.26
N ARG A 488 -25.94 5.24 -10.65
CA ARG A 488 -26.15 5.28 -9.20
C ARG A 488 -27.35 4.48 -8.70
N CYS A 489 -28.00 3.73 -9.59
CA CYS A 489 -29.13 2.89 -9.19
C CYS A 489 -28.65 1.61 -8.51
N GLU A 490 -29.25 1.27 -7.38
CA GLU A 490 -28.94 0.01 -6.67
C GLU A 490 -29.30 -1.22 -7.51
N PRO A 491 -28.57 -2.34 -7.36
CA PRO A 491 -27.44 -2.51 -6.44
C PRO A 491 -26.15 -1.86 -6.94
N LEU A 492 -25.40 -1.20 -6.04
CA LEU A 492 -24.08 -0.65 -6.34
C LEU A 492 -23.01 -1.75 -6.17
N VAL A 493 -22.25 -1.99 -7.22
CA VAL A 493 -21.21 -3.03 -7.26
C VAL A 493 -19.85 -2.41 -7.54
N LEU A 494 -18.84 -2.78 -6.76
CA LEU A 494 -17.45 -2.48 -7.06
C LEU A 494 -16.93 -3.52 -8.06
N GLY A 495 -16.54 -3.09 -9.23
CA GLY A 495 -16.16 -4.00 -10.31
C GLY A 495 -15.26 -3.37 -11.38
N PRO A 496 -14.89 -4.17 -12.41
CA PRO A 496 -14.01 -3.76 -13.48
C PRO A 496 -14.63 -2.61 -14.31
N GLN A 497 -13.79 -1.65 -14.70
CA GLN A 497 -14.10 -0.55 -15.61
C GLN A 497 -13.35 -0.72 -16.93
N PHE A 498 -13.44 0.26 -17.84
CA PHE A 498 -12.83 0.19 -19.18
C PHE A 498 -11.34 -0.21 -19.18
N GLY A 499 -10.57 0.24 -18.19
CA GLY A 499 -9.15 -0.10 -18.05
C GLY A 499 -8.87 -1.58 -17.74
N ALA A 500 -9.89 -2.34 -17.35
CA ALA A 500 -9.77 -3.79 -17.08
C ALA A 500 -10.18 -4.67 -18.26
N HIS A 501 -10.44 -4.10 -19.45
CA HIS A 501 -10.94 -4.85 -20.60
C HIS A 501 -10.02 -4.77 -21.82
N GLY A 502 -10.13 -5.78 -22.68
CA GLY A 502 -9.37 -5.89 -23.93
C GLY A 502 -7.86 -6.00 -23.66
N THR A 503 -7.07 -5.19 -24.35
CA THR A 503 -5.61 -5.09 -24.17
C THR A 503 -5.20 -3.92 -23.28
N THR A 504 -6.14 -3.08 -22.88
CA THR A 504 -5.91 -1.89 -22.05
C THR A 504 -5.17 -2.18 -20.75
N PRO A 505 -5.45 -3.29 -20.02
CA PRO A 505 -4.74 -3.60 -18.79
C PRO A 505 -3.21 -3.58 -18.92
N ALA A 506 -2.68 -4.15 -19.99
CA ALA A 506 -1.23 -4.16 -20.24
C ALA A 506 -0.70 -2.77 -20.62
N ASP A 507 -1.48 -1.97 -21.36
CA ASP A 507 -1.06 -0.65 -21.86
C ASP A 507 -0.98 0.39 -20.70
N ILE A 508 -1.84 0.24 -19.66
CA ILE A 508 -1.89 1.15 -18.49
C ILE A 508 -1.14 0.61 -17.26
N SER A 509 -0.36 -0.45 -17.43
CA SER A 509 0.40 -1.07 -16.33
C SER A 509 1.85 -1.30 -16.76
N VAL A 510 2.71 -1.53 -15.78
CA VAL A 510 4.13 -1.81 -16.02
C VAL A 510 4.53 -3.17 -15.46
N ALA A 511 5.59 -3.73 -16.04
CA ALA A 511 6.31 -4.89 -15.51
C ALA A 511 7.62 -4.42 -14.88
N PHE A 512 7.77 -4.62 -13.58
CA PHE A 512 9.01 -4.36 -12.87
C PHE A 512 9.97 -5.54 -13.01
N VAL A 513 11.16 -5.27 -13.50
CA VAL A 513 12.17 -6.29 -13.83
C VAL A 513 13.56 -5.84 -13.38
N ALA A 514 14.53 -6.73 -13.31
CA ALA A 514 15.93 -6.33 -13.14
C ALA A 514 16.43 -5.51 -14.34
N GLN A 515 17.40 -4.61 -14.13
CA GLN A 515 18.01 -3.85 -15.23
C GLN A 515 18.56 -4.76 -16.33
N ALA A 516 19.17 -5.90 -15.96
CA ALA A 516 19.68 -6.88 -16.91
C ALA A 516 18.62 -7.42 -17.89
N ALA A 517 17.36 -7.55 -17.45
CA ALA A 517 16.26 -7.96 -18.35
C ALA A 517 15.86 -6.85 -19.31
N VAL A 518 16.01 -5.58 -18.94
CA VAL A 518 15.79 -4.44 -19.85
C VAL A 518 16.89 -4.42 -20.91
N ASP A 519 18.13 -4.61 -20.50
CA ASP A 519 19.32 -4.58 -21.39
C ASP A 519 19.32 -5.74 -22.40
N ASN A 520 18.78 -6.90 -22.03
CA ASN A 520 18.64 -8.06 -22.92
C ASN A 520 17.53 -7.94 -24.00
N GLY A 521 16.80 -6.84 -24.03
CA GLY A 521 15.85 -6.56 -25.11
C GLY A 521 14.57 -7.41 -25.08
N ASP A 522 14.09 -7.91 -26.23
CA ASP A 522 12.74 -8.44 -26.42
C ASP A 522 12.50 -9.92 -25.99
N LEU A 523 13.25 -10.44 -25.05
CA LEU A 523 13.05 -11.81 -24.57
C LEU A 523 11.74 -12.02 -23.78
N MET A 524 11.14 -10.92 -23.28
CA MET A 524 9.92 -10.96 -22.46
C MET A 524 8.67 -10.89 -23.34
N PRO A 525 7.75 -11.84 -23.28
CA PRO A 525 6.53 -11.85 -24.11
C PRO A 525 5.43 -10.88 -23.63
N THR A 526 5.62 -10.16 -22.53
CA THR A 526 4.64 -9.21 -21.99
C THR A 526 4.51 -7.98 -22.89
N ARG A 527 3.29 -7.48 -23.06
CA ARG A 527 2.99 -6.21 -23.74
C ARG A 527 3.28 -4.99 -22.87
N ARG A 528 3.45 -5.18 -21.56
CA ARG A 528 3.69 -4.09 -20.61
C ARG A 528 5.01 -3.41 -20.86
N ARG A 529 5.05 -2.11 -20.60
CA ARG A 529 6.32 -1.37 -20.50
C ARG A 529 7.16 -1.97 -19.37
N ARG A 530 8.37 -2.38 -19.67
CA ARG A 530 9.33 -2.88 -18.66
C ARG A 530 10.00 -1.71 -17.97
N VAL A 531 10.07 -1.77 -16.65
CA VAL A 531 10.69 -0.76 -15.79
C VAL A 531 11.72 -1.45 -14.90
N ALA A 532 12.95 -1.01 -14.99
CA ALA A 532 14.00 -1.55 -14.13
C ALA A 532 13.80 -1.13 -12.68
N VAL A 533 13.90 -2.08 -11.76
CA VAL A 533 14.07 -1.78 -10.33
C VAL A 533 15.45 -1.20 -10.08
N ARG A 534 15.61 -0.34 -9.07
CA ARG A 534 16.89 0.29 -8.76
C ARG A 534 16.96 0.86 -7.35
N GLY A 535 18.17 0.97 -6.79
CA GLY A 535 18.40 1.55 -5.47
C GLY A 535 17.87 0.69 -4.34
N THR A 536 17.97 -0.64 -4.48
CA THR A 536 17.51 -1.61 -3.48
C THR A 536 18.59 -1.98 -2.47
N ARG A 537 19.87 -1.61 -2.75
CA ARG A 537 21.01 -1.97 -1.93
C ARG A 537 21.50 -0.79 -1.09
N GLY A 538 22.12 -1.07 0.04
CA GLY A 538 22.60 -0.04 0.95
C GLY A 538 21.49 0.77 1.64
N ILE A 539 20.27 0.26 1.64
CA ILE A 539 19.11 0.85 2.31
C ILE A 539 18.70 0.04 3.54
N GLY A 540 17.96 0.64 4.43
CA GLY A 540 17.45 0.01 5.64
C GLY A 540 16.25 0.76 6.22
N PRO A 541 15.85 0.47 7.45
CA PRO A 541 14.71 1.12 8.09
C PRO A 541 14.78 2.65 8.08
N ARG A 542 15.98 3.24 8.23
CA ARG A 542 16.19 4.71 8.22
C ARG A 542 15.79 5.38 6.89
N ASN A 543 15.67 4.61 5.81
CA ASN A 543 15.22 5.11 4.51
C ASN A 543 13.69 5.07 4.36
N MET A 544 12.99 4.44 5.29
CA MET A 544 11.53 4.33 5.24
C MET A 544 10.89 5.66 5.67
N VAL A 545 10.06 6.22 4.80
CA VAL A 545 9.35 7.47 5.03
C VAL A 545 8.46 7.33 6.26
N ARG A 546 8.62 8.23 7.24
CA ARG A 546 7.89 8.29 8.53
C ARG A 546 7.97 7.01 9.39
N ASN A 547 8.82 6.05 8.99
CA ASN A 547 8.99 4.76 9.65
C ASN A 547 10.48 4.40 9.78
N GLY A 548 11.30 5.40 10.04
CA GLY A 548 12.76 5.26 10.07
C GLY A 548 13.35 4.95 11.45
N ARG A 549 12.54 4.57 12.45
CA ARG A 549 13.04 4.27 13.79
C ARG A 549 13.79 2.93 13.78
N VAL A 550 14.98 2.94 14.34
CA VAL A 550 15.76 1.74 14.68
C VAL A 550 15.95 1.70 16.19
N GLY A 551 16.19 0.54 16.75
CA GLY A 551 16.42 0.35 18.17
C GLY A 551 16.69 -1.12 18.48
N GLN A 552 17.07 -1.42 19.70
CA GLN A 552 17.31 -2.80 20.12
C GLN A 552 15.99 -3.45 20.48
N VAL A 553 15.53 -4.38 19.64
CA VAL A 553 14.37 -5.23 19.92
C VAL A 553 14.85 -6.52 20.59
N ASP A 554 14.42 -6.76 21.81
CA ASP A 554 14.71 -7.98 22.55
C ASP A 554 13.45 -8.81 22.72
N VAL A 555 13.57 -10.11 22.51
CA VAL A 555 12.49 -11.09 22.63
C VAL A 555 12.90 -12.20 23.60
N GLN A 556 12.14 -12.36 24.65
CA GLN A 556 12.32 -13.49 25.57
C GLN A 556 11.65 -14.73 24.99
N ALA A 557 12.43 -15.66 24.48
CA ALA A 557 11.94 -16.86 23.78
C ALA A 557 10.96 -17.71 24.63
N THR A 558 11.15 -17.74 25.94
CA THR A 558 10.34 -18.57 26.86
C THR A 558 9.00 -17.93 27.25
N THR A 559 8.91 -16.60 27.25
CA THR A 559 7.72 -15.86 27.72
C THR A 559 7.00 -15.14 26.60
N GLY A 560 7.65 -14.95 25.44
CA GLY A 560 7.16 -14.13 24.36
C GLY A 560 7.15 -12.61 24.67
N LEU A 561 7.76 -12.18 25.77
CA LEU A 561 7.86 -10.77 26.13
C LEU A 561 8.83 -10.07 25.19
N VAL A 562 8.41 -8.90 24.70
CA VAL A 562 9.18 -8.07 23.78
C VAL A 562 9.48 -6.72 24.43
N SER A 563 10.67 -6.19 24.19
CA SER A 563 11.04 -4.81 24.57
C SER A 563 11.76 -4.11 23.43
N LEU A 564 11.66 -2.79 23.40
CA LEU A 564 12.42 -1.91 22.51
C LEU A 564 13.27 -0.97 23.38
N ASP A 565 14.59 -1.02 23.19
CA ASP A 565 15.56 -0.20 23.96
C ASP A 565 15.40 -0.42 25.49
N GLY A 566 15.00 -1.63 25.91
CA GLY A 566 14.75 -2.02 27.29
C GLY A 566 13.32 -1.72 27.79
N GLU A 567 12.51 -0.95 27.07
CA GLU A 567 11.13 -0.64 27.44
C GLU A 567 10.18 -1.76 26.96
N PRO A 568 9.38 -2.37 27.84
CA PRO A 568 8.45 -3.43 27.48
C PRO A 568 7.37 -2.94 26.50
N LEU A 569 7.15 -3.70 25.44
CA LEU A 569 6.06 -3.48 24.49
C LEU A 569 4.89 -4.39 24.81
N ARG A 570 3.73 -3.80 24.98
CA ARG A 570 2.49 -4.53 25.25
C ARG A 570 1.34 -3.89 24.52
N SER A 571 0.49 -4.71 23.94
CA SER A 571 -0.81 -4.34 23.43
C SER A 571 -1.79 -5.47 23.74
N GLU A 572 -2.98 -5.12 24.18
CA GLU A 572 -4.00 -6.12 24.49
C GLU A 572 -4.75 -6.55 23.22
N PRO A 573 -5.24 -7.79 23.16
CA PRO A 573 -6.04 -8.22 22.02
C PRO A 573 -7.34 -7.42 21.94
N ALA A 574 -7.60 -6.81 20.79
CA ALA A 574 -8.82 -6.04 20.57
C ALA A 574 -10.08 -6.93 20.62
N ASP A 575 -11.11 -6.48 21.33
CA ASP A 575 -12.44 -7.13 21.38
C ASP A 575 -13.24 -6.91 20.11
N SER A 576 -13.00 -5.77 19.43
CA SER A 576 -13.64 -5.41 18.17
C SER A 576 -12.64 -4.67 17.28
N VAL A 577 -12.77 -4.86 15.98
CA VAL A 577 -11.92 -4.27 14.96
C VAL A 577 -12.77 -3.40 14.05
N SER A 578 -12.33 -2.17 13.82
CA SER A 578 -12.95 -1.25 12.88
C SER A 578 -12.77 -1.70 11.42
N LEU A 579 -13.47 -1.05 10.50
CA LEU A 579 -13.41 -1.31 9.06
C LEU A 579 -13.65 -2.79 8.73
N ASN A 580 -14.63 -3.40 9.33
CA ASN A 580 -14.90 -4.83 9.22
C ASN A 580 -15.63 -5.19 7.90
N ARG A 581 -15.97 -6.48 7.74
CA ARG A 581 -16.58 -7.03 6.52
C ARG A 581 -17.86 -6.35 6.04
N LEU A 582 -18.57 -5.62 6.88
CA LEU A 582 -19.80 -4.94 6.48
C LEU A 582 -19.58 -3.91 5.36
N TYR A 583 -18.36 -3.40 5.22
CA TYR A 583 -18.01 -2.51 4.11
C TYR A 583 -17.86 -3.22 2.76
N PHE A 584 -17.81 -4.55 2.74
CA PHE A 584 -17.63 -5.35 1.53
C PHE A 584 -18.90 -6.03 1.03
N LEU A 585 -20.00 -5.93 1.77
CA LEU A 585 -21.28 -6.54 1.43
C LEU A 585 -22.17 -5.58 0.66
#